data_ee87044dada9cb3e615dde8aef53d852
#
_entry.id   ee87044dada9cb3e615dde8aef53d852
#
_cell.length_a   1.000
_cell.length_b   1.000
_cell.length_c   1.000
_cell.angle_alpha   90.00
_cell.angle_beta   90.00
_cell.angle_gamma   90.00
#
_symmetry.space_group_name_H-M   'P 1'
#
loop_
_entity.id
_entity.type
_entity.pdbx_description
1 polymer ?
#
loop_
_entity_poly.entity_id
_entity_poly.type
_entity_poly.pdbx_seq_one_letter_code
_entity_poly.pdbx_strand_id
1 'polypeptide(L)'
;MSDKNLKEIISELLRLGYEGTYWDFKEDYTDCREDKLIDIICMANNIDGHQAYLIYGADDNGNVKGIEKTKYSRYTTKSVTEFLRSKPFAGDYIPKATVQTLEIENHELDIVIIKNTNNTPYYLTEAYSPSHDVKKKLYAGAIYT
;
A
#
# COMPACT_ATOMS: atom_id res chain seq x y z
N MET A 1 9.63 22.13 -15.86
CA MET A 1 8.64 21.14 -15.40
C MET A 1 8.57 21.21 -13.90
N SER A 2 7.42 21.53 -13.36
CA SER A 2 7.26 21.58 -11.91
C SER A 2 6.88 20.19 -11.40
N ASP A 3 7.59 19.72 -10.39
CA ASP A 3 7.25 18.50 -9.71
C ASP A 3 6.07 18.77 -8.77
N LYS A 4 5.01 17.99 -8.89
CA LYS A 4 3.91 18.07 -7.97
C LYS A 4 4.35 17.53 -6.63
N ASN A 5 4.00 18.20 -5.55
CA ASN A 5 4.24 17.66 -4.23
C ASN A 5 3.24 16.54 -3.93
N LEU A 6 3.53 15.74 -2.95
CA LEU A 6 2.71 14.57 -2.59
C LEU A 6 1.26 14.96 -2.31
N LYS A 7 1.04 16.05 -1.58
CA LYS A 7 -0.31 16.48 -1.23
C LYS A 7 -1.14 16.79 -2.48
N GLU A 8 -0.54 17.43 -3.49
CA GLU A 8 -1.20 17.73 -4.75
C GLU A 8 -1.57 16.43 -5.49
N ILE A 9 -0.64 15.49 -5.56
CA ILE A 9 -0.86 14.19 -6.21
C ILE A 9 -2.03 13.47 -5.53
N ILE A 10 -1.99 13.33 -4.22
CA ILE A 10 -3.02 12.61 -3.47
C ILE A 10 -4.37 13.31 -3.58
N SER A 11 -4.39 14.66 -3.50
CA SER A 11 -5.63 15.42 -3.65
C SER A 11 -6.28 15.19 -5.02
N GLU A 12 -5.48 15.09 -6.08
CA GLU A 12 -5.99 14.80 -7.42
C GLU A 12 -6.59 13.39 -7.50
N LEU A 13 -5.90 12.40 -6.92
CA LEU A 13 -6.38 11.01 -6.92
C LEU A 13 -7.70 10.88 -6.14
N LEU A 14 -7.81 11.58 -5.01
CA LEU A 14 -9.06 11.60 -4.23
C LEU A 14 -10.20 12.23 -5.03
N ARG A 15 -9.94 13.29 -5.79
CA ARG A 15 -10.95 13.95 -6.61
C ARG A 15 -11.46 13.06 -7.75
N LEU A 16 -10.62 12.15 -8.27
CA LEU A 16 -11.08 11.20 -9.28
C LEU A 16 -12.17 10.29 -8.74
N GLY A 17 -12.15 9.97 -7.44
CA GLY A 17 -13.23 9.26 -6.77
C GLY A 17 -13.32 7.77 -7.12
N TYR A 18 -12.28 7.19 -7.68
CA TYR A 18 -12.20 5.74 -7.97
C TYR A 18 -10.75 5.26 -7.79
N GLU A 19 -10.60 3.96 -7.60
CA GLU A 19 -9.30 3.33 -7.46
C GLU A 19 -8.71 2.99 -8.83
N GLY A 20 -7.41 3.08 -8.97
CA GLY A 20 -6.72 2.82 -10.23
C GLY A 20 -5.65 1.74 -10.09
N THR A 21 -4.81 1.61 -11.13
CA THR A 21 -3.77 0.58 -11.17
C THR A 21 -2.64 0.85 -10.18
N TYR A 22 -2.39 2.12 -9.84
CA TYR A 22 -1.28 2.49 -8.95
C TYR A 22 -1.72 3.29 -7.73
N TRP A 23 -3.01 3.33 -7.40
CA TRP A 23 -3.49 3.89 -6.14
C TRP A 23 -4.72 3.13 -5.67
N ASP A 24 -4.85 3.05 -4.34
CA ASP A 24 -5.96 2.36 -3.68
C ASP A 24 -6.36 3.15 -2.44
N PHE A 25 -7.66 3.23 -2.16
CA PHE A 25 -8.19 3.90 -0.99
C PHE A 25 -8.48 2.89 0.12
N LYS A 26 -8.07 3.20 1.34
CA LYS A 26 -8.35 2.39 2.52
C LYS A 26 -8.98 3.29 3.58
N GLU A 27 -10.19 2.96 4.00
CA GLU A 27 -10.88 3.77 5.00
C GLU A 27 -10.20 3.68 6.36
N ASP A 28 -9.70 2.51 6.72
CA ASP A 28 -8.98 2.26 7.97
C ASP A 28 -7.89 1.20 7.75
N TYR A 29 -7.10 0.99 8.78
CA TYR A 29 -6.12 -0.09 8.83
C TYR A 29 -6.81 -1.42 9.14
N THR A 30 -6.06 -2.50 8.99
CA THR A 30 -6.51 -3.86 9.35
C THR A 30 -5.39 -4.55 10.14
N ASP A 31 -5.75 -5.51 10.96
CA ASP A 31 -4.80 -6.41 11.62
C ASP A 31 -4.51 -7.67 10.79
N CYS A 32 -5.18 -7.82 9.65
CA CYS A 32 -4.96 -8.93 8.73
C CYS A 32 -3.64 -8.72 7.98
N ARG A 33 -2.61 -9.47 8.35
CA ARG A 33 -1.28 -9.33 7.76
C ARG A 33 -1.22 -9.77 6.30
N GLU A 34 -2.02 -10.77 5.92
CA GLU A 34 -2.12 -11.20 4.52
C GLU A 34 -2.64 -10.07 3.65
N ASP A 35 -3.69 -9.36 4.08
CA ASP A 35 -4.24 -8.24 3.34
C ASP A 35 -3.21 -7.11 3.20
N LYS A 36 -2.49 -6.81 4.26
CA LYS A 36 -1.42 -5.82 4.25
C LYS A 36 -0.36 -6.16 3.20
N LEU A 37 0.08 -7.41 3.18
CA LEU A 37 1.13 -7.84 2.27
C LEU A 37 0.65 -7.84 0.82
N ILE A 38 -0.54 -8.38 0.55
CA ILE A 38 -1.06 -8.44 -0.83
C ILE A 38 -1.33 -7.05 -1.39
N ASP A 39 -1.81 -6.11 -0.59
CA ASP A 39 -2.03 -4.73 -1.03
C ASP A 39 -0.72 -4.10 -1.49
N ILE A 40 0.36 -4.28 -0.73
CA ILE A 40 1.67 -3.74 -1.09
C ILE A 40 2.22 -4.42 -2.34
N ILE A 41 2.14 -5.74 -2.42
CA ILE A 41 2.64 -6.50 -3.59
C ILE A 41 1.88 -6.08 -4.86
N CYS A 42 0.55 -5.99 -4.79
CA CYS A 42 -0.26 -5.60 -5.96
C CYS A 42 0.13 -4.21 -6.47
N MET A 43 0.30 -3.26 -5.55
CA MET A 43 0.69 -1.91 -5.94
C MET A 43 2.12 -1.87 -6.47
N ALA A 44 3.04 -2.64 -5.89
CA ALA A 44 4.43 -2.71 -6.37
C ALA A 44 4.52 -3.31 -7.78
N ASN A 45 3.61 -4.21 -8.12
CA ASN A 45 3.55 -4.88 -9.42
C ASN A 45 2.58 -4.21 -10.41
N ASN A 46 2.19 -2.96 -10.19
CA ASN A 46 1.18 -2.34 -11.05
C ASN A 46 1.62 -2.35 -12.51
N ILE A 47 0.64 -2.57 -13.39
CA ILE A 47 0.89 -2.75 -14.83
C ILE A 47 1.48 -1.50 -15.50
N ASP A 48 1.22 -0.33 -14.93
CA ASP A 48 1.69 0.94 -15.48
C ASP A 48 3.15 1.22 -15.13
N GLY A 49 3.77 0.42 -14.27
CA GLY A 49 5.14 0.65 -13.83
C GLY A 49 5.30 2.01 -13.15
N HIS A 50 4.30 2.43 -12.39
CA HIS A 50 4.24 3.75 -11.76
C HIS A 50 4.53 3.65 -10.27
N GLN A 51 5.09 4.72 -9.68
CA GLN A 51 5.10 4.85 -8.23
C GLN A 51 3.67 4.74 -7.71
N ALA A 52 3.46 3.96 -6.67
CA ALA A 52 2.11 3.62 -6.22
C ALA A 52 1.80 4.18 -4.84
N TYR A 53 0.51 4.33 -4.55
CA TYR A 53 0.03 4.94 -3.32
C TYR A 53 -1.09 4.11 -2.71
N LEU A 54 -0.92 3.73 -1.45
CA LEU A 54 -2.01 3.25 -0.61
C LEU A 54 -2.42 4.41 0.29
N ILE A 55 -3.67 4.83 0.19
CA ILE A 55 -4.17 6.04 0.84
C ILE A 55 -5.11 5.63 1.97
N TYR A 56 -4.63 5.71 3.21
CA TYR A 56 -5.40 5.35 4.40
C TYR A 56 -6.12 6.58 4.95
N GLY A 57 -7.40 6.45 5.18
CA GLY A 57 -8.27 7.53 5.67
C GLY A 57 -9.25 8.04 4.63
N ALA A 58 -9.47 7.31 3.54
CA ALA A 58 -10.42 7.64 2.49
C ALA A 58 -11.28 6.42 2.17
N ASP A 59 -12.57 6.65 1.87
CA ASP A 59 -13.44 5.56 1.45
C ASP A 59 -13.24 5.21 -0.04
N ASP A 60 -13.96 4.21 -0.53
CA ASP A 60 -13.81 3.70 -1.90
C ASP A 60 -14.12 4.74 -2.98
N ASN A 61 -14.80 5.80 -2.62
CA ASN A 61 -15.16 6.88 -3.53
C ASN A 61 -14.24 8.10 -3.41
N GLY A 62 -13.16 7.98 -2.63
CA GLY A 62 -12.21 9.07 -2.45
C GLY A 62 -12.66 10.12 -1.45
N ASN A 63 -13.70 9.85 -0.67
CA ASN A 63 -14.14 10.78 0.37
C ASN A 63 -13.21 10.71 1.57
N VAL A 64 -12.72 11.85 2.02
CA VAL A 64 -11.80 11.93 3.17
C VAL A 64 -12.56 11.65 4.45
N LYS A 65 -12.12 10.62 5.17
CA LYS A 65 -12.68 10.24 6.49
C LYS A 65 -11.68 10.51 7.61
N GLY A 66 -10.38 10.46 7.30
CA GLY A 66 -9.33 10.62 8.27
C GLY A 66 -8.94 9.31 8.95
N ILE A 67 -7.69 9.24 9.38
CA ILE A 67 -7.13 8.06 10.06
C ILE A 67 -6.82 8.35 11.53
N GLU A 68 -7.01 9.58 11.99
CA GLU A 68 -6.62 10.04 13.32
C GLU A 68 -7.36 9.31 14.46
N LYS A 69 -8.53 8.73 14.18
CA LYS A 69 -9.32 8.00 15.17
C LYS A 69 -9.17 6.48 15.09
N THR A 70 -8.24 6.00 14.27
CA THR A 70 -8.05 4.55 14.11
C THR A 70 -7.69 3.90 15.45
N LYS A 71 -8.21 2.68 15.65
CA LYS A 71 -7.86 1.84 16.81
C LYS A 71 -6.68 0.94 16.54
N TYR A 72 -6.24 0.87 15.28
CA TYR A 72 -5.10 0.07 14.87
C TYR A 72 -3.82 0.87 14.99
N SER A 73 -2.68 0.19 14.99
CA SER A 73 -1.39 0.85 14.94
C SER A 73 -1.16 1.44 13.57
N ARG A 74 -0.86 2.73 13.51
CA ARG A 74 -0.60 3.41 12.24
C ARG A 74 0.75 2.96 11.68
N TYR A 75 0.81 2.84 10.36
CA TYR A 75 2.05 2.44 9.70
C TYR A 75 3.07 3.58 9.74
N THR A 76 4.32 3.20 9.88
CA THR A 76 5.47 4.10 9.73
C THR A 76 6.39 3.52 8.67
N THR A 77 7.28 4.32 8.13
CA THR A 77 8.28 3.82 7.19
C THR A 77 9.05 2.64 7.79
N LYS A 78 9.45 2.76 9.06
CA LYS A 78 10.16 1.69 9.76
C LYS A 78 9.32 0.41 9.86
N SER A 79 8.05 0.53 10.28
CA SER A 79 7.20 -0.65 10.46
C SER A 79 6.93 -1.37 9.14
N VAL A 80 6.70 -0.64 8.07
CA VAL A 80 6.48 -1.24 6.74
C VAL A 80 7.77 -1.86 6.21
N THR A 81 8.91 -1.19 6.36
CA THR A 81 10.21 -1.72 5.93
C THR A 81 10.53 -3.03 6.63
N GLU A 82 10.39 -3.07 7.96
CA GLU A 82 10.66 -4.28 8.75
C GLU A 82 9.70 -5.42 8.37
N PHE A 83 8.43 -5.08 8.16
CA PHE A 83 7.43 -6.07 7.73
C PHE A 83 7.83 -6.72 6.41
N LEU A 84 8.19 -5.91 5.41
CA LEU A 84 8.56 -6.42 4.07
C LEU A 84 9.86 -7.22 4.12
N ARG A 85 10.86 -6.76 4.86
CA ARG A 85 12.15 -7.47 4.99
C ARG A 85 12.03 -8.85 5.60
N SER A 86 10.99 -9.09 6.39
CA SER A 86 10.77 -10.39 7.03
C SER A 86 10.15 -11.42 6.09
N LYS A 87 9.77 -11.04 4.87
CA LYS A 87 9.08 -11.92 3.92
C LYS A 87 10.05 -12.55 2.92
N PRO A 88 9.77 -13.80 2.49
CA PRO A 88 10.66 -14.53 1.57
C PRO A 88 10.39 -14.13 0.11
N PHE A 89 10.79 -12.93 -0.27
CA PHE A 89 10.68 -12.47 -1.66
C PHE A 89 11.71 -13.15 -2.56
N ALA A 90 11.31 -13.48 -3.78
CA ALA A 90 12.18 -14.11 -4.76
C ALA A 90 13.37 -13.21 -5.11
N GLY A 91 14.56 -13.81 -5.17
CA GLY A 91 15.80 -13.09 -5.51
C GLY A 91 16.24 -12.07 -4.47
N ASP A 92 15.63 -12.10 -3.28
CA ASP A 92 15.84 -11.09 -2.22
C ASP A 92 15.48 -9.67 -2.66
N TYR A 93 14.70 -9.53 -3.73
CA TYR A 93 14.16 -8.25 -4.17
C TYR A 93 12.92 -7.91 -3.34
N ILE A 94 13.02 -6.84 -2.57
CA ILE A 94 11.99 -6.43 -1.61
C ILE A 94 11.41 -5.09 -2.08
N PRO A 95 10.06 -4.94 -2.13
CA PRO A 95 9.47 -3.65 -2.44
C PRO A 95 9.96 -2.57 -1.48
N LYS A 96 10.21 -1.38 -1.99
CA LYS A 96 10.60 -0.23 -1.18
C LYS A 96 9.40 0.68 -0.97
N ALA A 97 9.08 0.92 0.28
CA ALA A 97 7.94 1.74 0.64
C ALA A 97 8.31 2.72 1.76
N THR A 98 7.73 3.90 1.69
CA THR A 98 7.81 4.92 2.73
C THR A 98 6.42 5.32 3.15
N VAL A 99 6.27 5.93 4.31
CA VAL A 99 4.97 6.40 4.81
C VAL A 99 5.07 7.88 5.14
N GLN A 100 4.11 8.65 4.66
CA GLN A 100 3.97 10.07 5.01
C GLN A 100 2.54 10.34 5.44
N THR A 101 2.39 11.17 6.47
CA THR A 101 1.07 11.64 6.90
C THR A 101 0.81 13.01 6.30
N LEU A 102 -0.34 13.15 5.68
CA LEU A 102 -0.81 14.40 5.10
C LEU A 102 -2.05 14.89 5.83
N GLU A 103 -2.19 16.20 5.94
CA GLU A 103 -3.44 16.81 6.41
C GLU A 103 -4.23 17.30 5.19
N ILE A 104 -5.43 16.75 5.00
CA ILE A 104 -6.33 17.10 3.91
C ILE A 104 -7.73 17.24 4.50
N GLU A 105 -8.42 18.35 4.23
CA GLU A 105 -9.77 18.64 4.72
C GLU A 105 -9.90 18.49 6.23
N ASN A 106 -8.88 18.96 6.96
CA ASN A 106 -8.80 18.91 8.42
C ASN A 106 -8.74 17.50 8.99
N HIS A 107 -8.36 16.53 8.18
CA HIS A 107 -8.13 15.14 8.57
C HIS A 107 -6.72 14.71 8.25
N GLU A 108 -6.22 13.74 9.00
CA GLU A 108 -4.93 13.11 8.70
C GLU A 108 -5.16 11.89 7.83
N LEU A 109 -4.34 11.77 6.78
CA LEU A 109 -4.27 10.57 5.94
C LEU A 109 -2.85 10.05 5.96
N ASP A 110 -2.69 8.74 6.06
CA ASP A 110 -1.38 8.11 5.95
C ASP A 110 -1.23 7.54 4.54
N ILE A 111 -0.14 7.91 3.89
CA ILE A 111 0.12 7.48 2.51
C ILE A 111 1.31 6.53 2.52
N VAL A 112 1.08 5.29 2.10
CA VAL A 112 2.18 4.35 1.84
C VAL A 112 2.59 4.54 0.38
N ILE A 113 3.82 5.01 0.19
CA ILE A 113 4.38 5.30 -1.14
C ILE A 113 5.27 4.15 -1.53
N ILE A 114 4.93 3.46 -2.61
CA ILE A 114 5.66 2.28 -3.07
C ILE A 114 6.41 2.65 -4.34
N LYS A 115 7.75 2.54 -4.27
CA LYS A 115 8.60 2.92 -5.40
C LYS A 115 8.42 2.02 -6.60
N ASN A 116 8.44 2.61 -7.77
CA ASN A 116 8.59 1.89 -9.03
C ASN A 116 10.06 1.44 -9.17
N THR A 117 10.27 0.15 -9.45
CA THR A 117 11.61 -0.42 -9.65
C THR A 117 11.60 -1.34 -10.86
N ASN A 118 12.81 -1.77 -11.27
CA ASN A 118 12.99 -2.75 -12.35
C ASN A 118 12.97 -4.19 -11.84
N ASN A 119 12.70 -4.40 -10.56
CA ASN A 119 12.74 -5.72 -9.92
C ASN A 119 11.40 -6.47 -9.96
N THR A 120 10.43 -5.94 -10.70
CA THR A 120 9.13 -6.58 -10.86
C THR A 120 9.22 -7.79 -11.79
N PRO A 121 8.34 -8.81 -11.59
CA PRO A 121 7.32 -8.84 -10.52
C PRO A 121 7.90 -9.27 -9.18
N TYR A 122 7.38 -8.69 -8.10
CA TYR A 122 7.67 -9.17 -6.75
C TYR A 122 6.73 -10.34 -6.42
N TYR A 123 7.27 -11.42 -5.91
CA TYR A 123 6.48 -12.58 -5.47
C TYR A 123 7.22 -13.34 -4.37
N LEU A 124 6.50 -14.18 -3.65
CA LEU A 124 7.04 -14.94 -2.54
C LEU A 124 7.53 -16.30 -2.98
N THR A 125 8.61 -16.79 -2.37
CA THR A 125 9.13 -18.14 -2.58
C THR A 125 8.47 -19.16 -1.65
N GLU A 126 7.80 -18.70 -0.58
CA GLU A 126 7.08 -19.54 0.37
C GLU A 126 5.69 -18.97 0.60
N ALA A 127 4.71 -19.82 0.91
CA ALA A 127 3.36 -19.39 1.22
C ALA A 127 3.33 -18.57 2.51
N TYR A 128 2.39 -17.61 2.58
CA TYR A 128 2.19 -16.76 3.74
C TYR A 128 0.74 -16.81 4.17
N SER A 129 0.49 -17.31 5.38
CA SER A 129 -0.87 -17.48 5.90
C SER A 129 -0.89 -17.43 7.44
N PRO A 130 -0.48 -16.30 8.06
CA PRO A 130 -0.41 -16.22 9.53
C PRO A 130 -1.77 -16.36 10.21
N SER A 131 -2.87 -15.97 9.55
CA SER A 131 -4.22 -16.10 10.11
C SER A 131 -4.81 -17.50 9.95
N HIS A 132 -4.18 -18.36 9.13
CA HIS A 132 -4.69 -19.69 8.74
C HIS A 132 -6.02 -19.64 7.98
N ASP A 133 -6.42 -18.49 7.48
CA ASP A 133 -7.59 -18.34 6.63
C ASP A 133 -7.20 -18.67 5.19
N VAL A 134 -7.71 -19.77 4.66
CA VAL A 134 -7.38 -20.25 3.30
C VAL A 134 -7.70 -19.21 2.24
N LYS A 135 -8.76 -18.41 2.45
CA LYS A 135 -9.17 -17.38 1.50
C LYS A 135 -8.20 -16.20 1.43
N LYS A 136 -7.40 -16.01 2.48
CA LYS A 136 -6.44 -14.92 2.59
C LYS A 136 -5.02 -15.33 2.23
N LYS A 137 -4.74 -16.62 2.14
CA LYS A 137 -3.40 -17.17 1.92
C LYS A 137 -2.76 -16.63 0.65
N LEU A 138 -1.50 -16.17 0.76
CA LEU A 138 -0.66 -15.89 -0.39
C LEU A 138 0.13 -17.14 -0.73
N TYR A 139 0.16 -17.50 -2.01
CA TYR A 139 0.81 -18.72 -2.49
C TYR A 139 2.21 -18.45 -3.02
N ALA A 140 3.11 -19.40 -2.82
CA ALA A 140 4.46 -19.33 -3.36
C ALA A 140 4.41 -19.27 -4.89
N GLY A 141 5.19 -18.38 -5.49
CA GLY A 141 5.29 -18.23 -6.94
C GLY A 141 4.12 -17.54 -7.62
N ALA A 142 3.05 -17.21 -6.89
CA ALA A 142 1.90 -16.51 -7.45
C ALA A 142 2.23 -15.03 -7.68
N ILE A 143 1.80 -14.51 -8.82
CA ILE A 143 1.98 -13.09 -9.16
C ILE A 143 0.66 -12.36 -8.87
N TYR A 144 0.71 -11.38 -7.98
CA TYR A 144 -0.42 -10.53 -7.63
C TYR A 144 -0.20 -9.14 -8.23
N THR A 145 -1.21 -8.62 -8.89
CA THR A 145 -1.17 -7.29 -9.50
C THR A 145 -2.45 -6.51 -9.22
#